data_6b324fd06b560555fed33c89e31c3c33
#
_entry.id   6b324fd06b560555fed33c89e31c3c33
#
_cell.length_a   1.000
_cell.length_b   1.000
_cell.length_c   1.000
_cell.angle_alpha   90.00
_cell.angle_beta   90.00
_cell.angle_gamma   90.00
#
_symmetry.space_group_name_H-M   'P 1'
#
loop_
_entity.id
_entity.type
_entity.pdbx_description
1 polymer ?
#
loop_
_entity_poly.entity_id
_entity_poly.type
_entity_poly.pdbx_seq_one_letter_code
_entity_poly.pdbx_strand_id
1 'polypeptide(L)'
;MISPLPPLKTFGIALAMGVVCAFLTSTLVVGALHVLIDTNKNKSRAKPFTLPNLTNSIVKVQQKQQVSIFLVVVFLSGASIFGAASLETNFDLGDFVDSEMEIMDVRQDLADNYDSAGWKLVYVLFEPDDGNEYIDADVDLLTELRGFHGDLESNHNVVGTDGTFPSPSYEGPYVILRDAILRDSSFGDSHNLEVFQDGGVYVKDYNQDCNLSAAFMSLSQNNTIADALSGESWSDRVKHSVYLVDGKVVNLRNEIRVEATTSAESDQVVTEFENMLGDEDSSGTLR
;
A
#
# COMPACT_ATOMS: atom_id res chain seq x y z
N MET A 1 4.03 19.48 3.43
CA MET A 1 3.15 18.32 3.19
C MET A 1 2.41 18.00 4.46
N ILE A 2 1.09 17.98 4.43
CA ILE A 2 0.28 17.53 5.57
C ILE A 2 0.06 16.05 5.33
N SER A 3 0.59 15.20 6.21
CA SER A 3 0.38 13.75 6.12
C SER A 3 -1.10 13.41 6.00
N PRO A 4 -1.52 12.50 5.11
CA PRO A 4 -2.90 12.04 5.01
C PRO A 4 -3.34 11.23 6.23
N LEU A 5 -2.40 10.74 7.04
CA LEU A 5 -2.69 9.93 8.24
C LEU A 5 -3.16 10.81 9.41
N PRO A 6 -4.39 10.61 9.92
CA PRO A 6 -4.96 11.41 11.01
C PRO A 6 -4.09 11.50 12.27
N PRO A 7 -3.46 10.41 12.76
CA PRO A 7 -2.60 10.48 13.94
C PRO A 7 -1.38 11.39 13.76
N LEU A 8 -0.72 11.34 12.60
CA LEU A 8 0.45 12.17 12.32
C LEU A 8 0.08 13.65 12.17
N LYS A 9 -1.09 13.94 11.61
CA LYS A 9 -1.61 15.31 11.54
C LYS A 9 -1.86 15.90 12.92
N THR A 10 -2.50 15.13 13.80
CA THR A 10 -2.78 15.55 15.19
C THR A 10 -1.48 15.75 15.98
N PHE A 11 -0.52 14.82 15.84
CA PHE A 11 0.79 14.93 16.46
C PHE A 11 1.56 16.16 15.98
N GLY A 12 1.57 16.41 14.65
CA GLY A 12 2.23 17.58 14.07
C GLY A 12 1.64 18.91 14.57
N ILE A 13 0.32 19.01 14.69
CA ILE A 13 -0.37 20.18 15.23
C ILE A 13 -0.03 20.37 16.72
N ALA A 14 -0.04 19.31 17.52
CA ALA A 14 0.31 19.36 18.93
C ALA A 14 1.75 19.82 19.14
N LEU A 15 2.69 19.34 18.33
CA LEU A 15 4.09 19.71 18.38
C LEU A 15 4.31 21.17 17.98
N ALA A 16 3.66 21.64 16.92
CA ALA A 16 3.70 23.03 16.50
C ALA A 16 3.14 23.97 17.58
N MET A 17 2.02 23.61 18.21
CA MET A 17 1.43 24.36 19.32
C MET A 17 2.35 24.39 20.54
N GLY A 18 3.02 23.26 20.86
CA GLY A 18 4.03 23.19 21.92
C GLY A 18 5.20 24.16 21.70
N VAL A 19 5.72 24.25 20.48
CA VAL A 19 6.81 25.18 20.13
C VAL A 19 6.36 26.63 20.25
N VAL A 20 5.16 26.98 19.77
CA VAL A 20 4.59 28.32 19.91
C VAL A 20 4.38 28.69 21.38
N CYS A 21 3.82 27.80 22.17
CA CYS A 21 3.65 28.02 23.61
C CYS A 21 4.98 28.19 24.35
N ALA A 22 5.99 27.37 24.03
CA ALA A 22 7.33 27.48 24.59
C ALA A 22 7.98 28.83 24.24
N PHE A 23 7.85 29.27 22.99
CA PHE A 23 8.34 30.58 22.54
C PHE A 23 7.65 31.74 23.26
N LEU A 24 6.32 31.72 23.36
CA LEU A 24 5.56 32.75 24.08
C LEU A 24 5.91 32.77 25.55
N THR A 25 6.01 31.61 26.21
CA THR A 25 6.37 31.49 27.62
C THR A 25 7.79 32.05 27.84
N SER A 26 8.75 31.65 27.03
CA SER A 26 10.12 32.12 27.14
C SER A 26 10.24 33.64 26.95
N THR A 27 9.51 34.19 25.98
CA THR A 27 9.63 35.62 25.66
C THR A 27 8.84 36.51 26.62
N LEU A 28 7.60 36.13 27.00
CA LEU A 28 6.73 36.96 27.81
C LEU A 28 6.93 36.71 29.33
N VAL A 29 6.95 35.45 29.74
CA VAL A 29 6.99 35.12 31.17
C VAL A 29 8.38 35.36 31.76
N VAL A 30 9.45 34.92 31.05
CA VAL A 30 10.80 35.13 31.56
C VAL A 30 11.18 36.61 31.51
N GLY A 31 10.74 37.35 30.47
CA GLY A 31 10.92 38.80 30.40
C GLY A 31 10.18 39.55 31.53
N ALA A 32 8.92 39.22 31.77
CA ALA A 32 8.10 39.80 32.85
C ALA A 32 8.68 39.47 34.24
N LEU A 33 9.14 38.24 34.43
CA LEU A 33 9.75 37.77 35.68
C LEU A 33 11.06 38.52 35.96
N HIS A 34 11.88 38.75 34.94
CA HIS A 34 13.09 39.58 35.09
C HIS A 34 12.79 41.02 35.51
N VAL A 35 11.79 41.66 34.90
CA VAL A 35 11.35 43.01 35.28
C VAL A 35 10.83 43.03 36.71
N LEU A 36 10.04 42.07 37.13
CA LEU A 36 9.46 41.95 38.48
C LEU A 36 10.53 41.73 39.55
N ILE A 37 11.53 40.91 39.27
CA ILE A 37 12.65 40.64 40.20
C ILE A 37 13.57 41.89 40.31
N ASP A 38 13.85 42.57 39.18
CA ASP A 38 14.69 43.76 39.19
C ASP A 38 13.99 44.97 39.87
N THR A 39 12.68 45.11 39.72
CA THR A 39 11.95 46.18 40.39
C THR A 39 11.82 45.99 41.92
N ASN A 40 11.85 44.75 42.38
CA ASN A 40 11.70 44.44 43.82
C ASN A 40 13.03 44.41 44.58
N LYS A 41 14.16 44.46 43.92
CA LYS A 41 15.51 44.57 44.51
C LYS A 41 16.01 46.01 44.51
N ASN A 42 15.57 46.77 45.51
CA ASN A 42 16.27 47.98 45.88
C ASN A 42 17.71 47.65 46.34
N LYS A 43 18.68 47.96 45.47
CA LYS A 43 20.08 48.10 45.82
C LYS A 43 20.88 46.87 46.20
N SER A 44 21.02 45.95 45.33
CA SER A 44 22.35 45.36 45.13
C SER A 44 22.44 44.89 43.68
N ARG A 45 23.14 45.64 42.82
CA ARG A 45 23.52 45.14 41.49
C ARG A 45 24.39 43.91 41.74
N ALA A 46 23.81 42.75 41.80
CA ALA A 46 24.52 41.53 41.55
C ALA A 46 25.19 41.70 40.19
N LYS A 47 26.52 41.65 40.16
CA LYS A 47 27.26 41.74 38.89
C LYS A 47 26.68 40.67 37.98
N PRO A 48 26.18 41.05 36.78
CA PRO A 48 25.65 40.06 35.89
C PRO A 48 26.75 39.01 35.64
N PHE A 49 26.43 37.74 35.71
CA PHE A 49 27.33 36.66 35.34
C PHE A 49 27.55 36.81 33.84
N THR A 50 28.56 37.62 33.50
CA THR A 50 28.98 37.79 32.13
C THR A 50 30.20 36.93 31.91
N LEU A 51 30.17 36.12 30.89
CA LEU A 51 31.33 35.50 30.28
C LEU A 51 31.83 36.44 29.19
N PRO A 52 32.53 37.55 29.56
CA PRO A 52 32.82 38.65 28.63
C PRO A 52 33.65 38.18 27.42
N ASN A 53 34.53 37.21 27.63
CA ASN A 53 35.35 36.66 26.57
C ASN A 53 34.53 35.82 25.57
N LEU A 54 33.56 35.05 26.05
CA LEU A 54 32.73 34.18 25.21
C LEU A 54 31.71 35.02 24.42
N THR A 55 31.05 35.95 25.12
CA THR A 55 30.05 36.84 24.51
C THR A 55 30.70 37.76 23.47
N ASN A 56 31.84 38.37 23.77
CA ASN A 56 32.58 39.21 22.82
C ASN A 56 33.11 38.43 21.62
N SER A 57 33.51 37.18 21.81
CA SER A 57 33.95 36.32 20.70
C SER A 57 32.77 35.97 19.79
N ILE A 58 31.62 35.58 20.35
CA ILE A 58 30.41 35.28 19.58
C ILE A 58 29.95 36.51 18.79
N VAL A 59 29.86 37.67 19.44
CA VAL A 59 29.46 38.94 18.79
C VAL A 59 30.41 39.33 17.68
N LYS A 60 31.74 39.23 17.91
CA LYS A 60 32.73 39.50 16.87
C LYS A 60 32.64 38.57 15.67
N VAL A 61 32.44 37.27 15.90
CA VAL A 61 32.23 36.29 14.83
C VAL A 61 30.96 36.61 14.07
N GLN A 62 29.87 36.91 14.78
CA GLN A 62 28.58 37.24 14.18
C GLN A 62 28.66 38.52 13.33
N GLN A 63 29.32 39.56 13.82
CA GLN A 63 29.47 40.82 13.08
C GLN A 63 30.43 40.72 11.89
N LYS A 64 31.49 39.91 12.00
CA LYS A 64 32.52 39.79 10.96
C LYS A 64 32.13 38.80 9.85
N GLN A 65 31.30 37.81 10.17
CA GLN A 65 30.97 36.71 9.26
C GLN A 65 29.45 36.49 9.08
N GLN A 66 28.69 37.59 9.10
CA GLN A 66 27.22 37.53 8.94
C GLN A 66 26.79 36.75 7.70
N VAL A 67 27.44 37.03 6.56
CA VAL A 67 27.13 36.35 5.28
C VAL A 67 27.49 34.86 5.32
N SER A 68 28.60 34.49 5.93
CA SER A 68 29.04 33.12 6.03
C SER A 68 28.08 32.29 6.94
N ILE A 69 27.68 32.90 8.06
CA ILE A 69 26.70 32.26 8.97
C ILE A 69 25.37 32.05 8.26
N PHE A 70 24.88 33.09 7.53
CA PHE A 70 23.65 32.98 6.75
C PHE A 70 23.73 31.88 5.70
N LEU A 71 24.84 31.77 4.96
CA LEU A 71 25.07 30.74 3.96
C LEU A 71 25.07 29.32 4.59
N VAL A 72 25.73 29.18 5.75
CA VAL A 72 25.72 27.87 6.48
C VAL A 72 24.31 27.49 6.91
N VAL A 73 23.54 28.45 7.44
CA VAL A 73 22.14 28.17 7.84
C VAL A 73 21.29 27.79 6.63
N VAL A 74 21.40 28.53 5.52
CA VAL A 74 20.67 28.22 4.28
C VAL A 74 21.07 26.84 3.74
N PHE A 75 22.38 26.53 3.74
CA PHE A 75 22.87 25.23 3.31
C PHE A 75 22.36 24.08 4.18
N LEU A 76 22.43 24.22 5.50
CA LEU A 76 21.90 23.22 6.44
C LEU A 76 20.38 23.04 6.31
N SER A 77 19.65 24.17 6.14
CA SER A 77 18.20 24.12 5.92
C SER A 77 17.86 23.42 4.60
N GLY A 78 18.59 23.71 3.53
CA GLY A 78 18.41 23.04 2.24
C GLY A 78 18.74 21.55 2.31
N ALA A 79 19.84 21.18 2.96
CA ALA A 79 20.20 19.78 3.19
C ALA A 79 19.14 19.03 4.03
N SER A 80 18.58 19.70 5.04
CA SER A 80 17.52 19.12 5.88
C SER A 80 16.21 18.89 5.09
N ILE A 81 15.84 19.84 4.22
CA ILE A 81 14.66 19.70 3.35
C ILE A 81 14.87 18.55 2.35
N PHE A 82 16.06 18.48 1.75
CA PHE A 82 16.40 17.39 0.83
C PHE A 82 16.40 16.03 1.54
N GLY A 83 17.02 15.95 2.72
CA GLY A 83 16.99 14.73 3.54
C GLY A 83 15.57 14.33 3.95
N ALA A 84 14.71 15.29 4.30
CA ALA A 84 13.31 15.01 4.64
C ALA A 84 12.48 14.55 3.43
N ALA A 85 12.81 15.02 2.23
CA ALA A 85 12.13 14.61 0.99
C ALA A 85 12.54 13.19 0.52
N SER A 86 13.75 12.76 0.91
CA SER A 86 14.26 11.41 0.62
C SER A 86 13.96 10.37 1.70
N LEU A 87 13.30 10.76 2.80
CA LEU A 87 12.80 9.82 3.80
C LEU A 87 11.55 9.12 3.25
N GLU A 88 11.72 7.91 2.84
CA GLU A 88 10.62 6.99 2.62
C GLU A 88 9.98 6.69 3.97
N THR A 89 8.75 7.18 4.15
CA THR A 89 7.97 6.87 5.36
C THR A 89 7.32 5.49 5.19
N ASN A 90 8.12 4.46 5.30
CA ASN A 90 7.62 3.10 5.43
C ASN A 90 7.13 2.90 6.87
N PHE A 91 5.83 2.79 7.02
CA PHE A 91 5.18 2.53 8.31
C PHE A 91 4.99 1.03 8.45
N ASP A 92 5.92 0.35 9.09
CA ASP A 92 5.67 -1.00 9.58
C ASP A 92 5.00 -0.90 10.95
N LEU A 93 3.82 -1.50 11.10
CA LEU A 93 3.16 -1.62 12.41
C LEU A 93 4.06 -2.36 13.43
N GLY A 94 4.98 -3.21 12.95
CA GLY A 94 5.97 -3.89 13.76
C GLY A 94 6.93 -2.94 14.48
N ASP A 95 7.24 -1.78 13.90
CA ASP A 95 8.13 -0.77 14.51
C ASP A 95 7.53 -0.08 15.75
N PHE A 96 6.21 -0.19 15.95
CA PHE A 96 5.50 0.36 17.10
C PHE A 96 5.20 -0.66 18.20
N VAL A 97 5.48 -1.92 17.93
CA VAL A 97 5.31 -2.99 18.91
C VAL A 97 6.68 -3.30 19.49
N ASP A 98 6.78 -3.25 20.81
CA ASP A 98 8.00 -3.60 21.53
C ASP A 98 8.42 -5.02 21.13
N SER A 99 9.65 -5.16 20.63
CA SER A 99 10.20 -6.45 20.21
C SER A 99 10.26 -7.51 21.34
N GLU A 100 10.15 -7.06 22.62
CA GLU A 100 10.08 -7.94 23.79
C GLU A 100 8.65 -8.40 24.13
N MET A 101 7.64 -7.98 23.36
CA MET A 101 6.28 -8.46 23.58
C MET A 101 6.12 -9.92 23.14
N GLU A 102 5.48 -10.71 23.97
CA GLU A 102 5.17 -12.14 23.73
C GLU A 102 4.47 -12.37 22.37
N ILE A 103 3.71 -11.39 21.88
CA ILE A 103 3.05 -11.45 20.58
C ILE A 103 4.05 -11.46 19.41
N MET A 104 5.22 -10.82 19.58
CA MET A 104 6.27 -10.82 18.56
C MET A 104 6.97 -12.17 18.50
N ASP A 105 7.23 -12.79 19.66
CA ASP A 105 7.79 -14.14 19.74
C ASP A 105 6.83 -15.15 19.10
N VAL A 106 5.53 -15.06 19.40
CA VAL A 106 4.51 -15.93 18.78
C VAL A 106 4.43 -15.72 17.27
N ARG A 107 4.53 -14.46 16.79
CA ARG A 107 4.53 -14.16 15.36
C ARG A 107 5.77 -14.74 14.68
N GLN A 108 6.94 -14.63 15.33
CA GLN A 108 8.19 -15.19 14.81
C GLN A 108 8.13 -16.73 14.78
N ASP A 109 7.65 -17.35 15.86
CA ASP A 109 7.45 -18.81 15.91
C ASP A 109 6.46 -19.30 14.83
N LEU A 110 5.42 -18.52 14.55
CA LEU A 110 4.48 -18.83 13.48
C LEU A 110 5.16 -18.70 12.10
N ALA A 111 5.95 -17.66 11.88
CA ALA A 111 6.66 -17.46 10.62
C ALA A 111 7.73 -18.55 10.39
N ASP A 112 8.42 -18.99 11.45
CA ASP A 112 9.47 -19.99 11.36
C ASP A 112 8.93 -21.42 11.19
N ASN A 113 7.71 -21.69 11.67
CA ASN A 113 7.15 -23.05 11.69
C ASN A 113 5.97 -23.26 10.74
N TYR A 114 5.37 -22.19 10.20
CA TYR A 114 4.22 -22.25 9.32
C TYR A 114 4.41 -21.31 8.14
N ASP A 115 4.54 -21.84 6.94
CA ASP A 115 4.74 -21.06 5.70
C ASP A 115 3.69 -19.96 5.50
N SER A 116 2.47 -20.17 5.97
CA SER A 116 1.36 -19.21 5.83
C SER A 116 1.49 -17.94 6.72
N ALA A 117 2.35 -17.93 7.70
CA ALA A 117 2.46 -16.80 8.64
C ALA A 117 3.20 -15.58 8.05
N GLY A 118 3.97 -15.79 6.99
CA GLY A 118 4.66 -14.73 6.22
C GLY A 118 3.86 -14.17 5.05
N TRP A 119 2.65 -14.72 4.77
CA TRP A 119 1.89 -14.28 3.60
C TRP A 119 1.26 -12.92 3.80
N LYS A 120 1.34 -12.11 2.75
CA LYS A 120 0.59 -10.85 2.64
C LYS A 120 -0.38 -10.94 1.47
N LEU A 121 -1.39 -10.07 1.49
CA LEU A 121 -2.36 -9.96 0.42
C LEU A 121 -2.05 -8.73 -0.42
N VAL A 122 -1.92 -8.94 -1.73
CA VAL A 122 -1.84 -7.89 -2.74
C VAL A 122 -3.16 -7.90 -3.51
N TYR A 123 -3.72 -6.72 -3.70
CA TYR A 123 -4.94 -6.53 -4.49
C TYR A 123 -4.56 -5.88 -5.82
N VAL A 124 -4.89 -6.56 -6.91
CA VAL A 124 -4.77 -6.02 -8.27
C VAL A 124 -6.19 -5.73 -8.77
N LEU A 125 -6.42 -4.47 -9.15
CA LEU A 125 -7.67 -3.99 -9.70
C LEU A 125 -7.49 -3.79 -11.21
N PHE A 126 -8.42 -4.31 -11.97
CA PHE A 126 -8.55 -4.01 -13.39
C PHE A 126 -9.75 -3.11 -13.60
N GLU A 127 -9.54 -2.00 -14.28
CA GLU A 127 -10.53 -0.99 -14.60
C GLU A 127 -10.74 -0.93 -16.10
N PRO A 128 -11.88 -0.41 -16.58
CA PRO A 128 -12.09 -0.22 -18.01
C PRO A 128 -11.10 0.81 -18.55
N ASP A 129 -10.74 0.66 -19.82
CA ASP A 129 -9.87 1.60 -20.52
C ASP A 129 -10.43 3.02 -20.54
N ASP A 130 -9.55 4.04 -20.65
CA ASP A 130 -9.88 5.45 -20.51
C ASP A 130 -11.07 5.87 -21.38
N GLY A 131 -12.11 6.36 -20.72
CA GLY A 131 -13.34 6.83 -21.32
C GLY A 131 -14.46 5.80 -21.46
N ASN A 132 -14.21 4.55 -21.09
CA ASN A 132 -15.24 3.51 -21.04
C ASN A 132 -15.85 3.42 -19.63
N GLU A 133 -17.14 3.13 -19.57
CA GLU A 133 -17.89 2.94 -18.31
C GLU A 133 -17.85 1.48 -17.85
N TYR A 134 -17.51 0.55 -18.76
CA TYR A 134 -17.54 -0.89 -18.56
C TYR A 134 -16.36 -1.54 -19.26
N ILE A 135 -15.91 -2.67 -18.73
CA ILE A 135 -14.94 -3.55 -19.37
C ILE A 135 -15.66 -4.38 -20.45
N ASP A 136 -15.11 -4.43 -21.65
CA ASP A 136 -15.60 -5.32 -22.70
C ASP A 136 -15.30 -6.78 -22.33
N ALA A 137 -16.35 -7.46 -21.84
CA ALA A 137 -16.24 -8.79 -21.26
C ALA A 137 -16.39 -9.89 -22.34
N ASP A 138 -15.43 -9.95 -23.23
CA ASP A 138 -15.36 -10.83 -24.41
C ASP A 138 -14.13 -11.77 -24.38
N VAL A 139 -13.71 -12.25 -25.54
CA VAL A 139 -12.57 -13.15 -25.71
C VAL A 139 -11.22 -12.45 -25.43
N ASP A 140 -11.14 -11.15 -25.64
CA ASP A 140 -9.91 -10.39 -25.41
C ASP A 140 -9.67 -10.26 -23.90
N LEU A 141 -10.70 -9.93 -23.12
CA LEU A 141 -10.64 -9.98 -21.66
C LEU A 141 -10.23 -11.36 -21.14
N LEU A 142 -10.81 -12.44 -21.70
CA LEU A 142 -10.43 -13.80 -21.28
C LEU A 142 -8.95 -14.07 -21.55
N THR A 143 -8.44 -13.57 -22.67
CA THR A 143 -7.03 -13.74 -23.05
C THR A 143 -6.11 -12.96 -22.11
N GLU A 144 -6.47 -11.74 -21.73
CA GLU A 144 -5.72 -10.93 -20.77
C GLU A 144 -5.72 -11.55 -19.37
N LEU A 145 -6.88 -12.00 -18.88
CA LEU A 145 -6.98 -12.69 -17.59
C LEU A 145 -6.17 -13.99 -17.56
N ARG A 146 -6.11 -14.72 -18.69
CA ARG A 146 -5.26 -15.92 -18.80
C ARG A 146 -3.79 -15.55 -18.84
N GLY A 147 -3.41 -14.47 -19.56
CA GLY A 147 -2.05 -13.93 -19.57
C GLY A 147 -1.59 -13.58 -18.16
N PHE A 148 -2.39 -12.80 -17.43
CA PHE A 148 -2.15 -12.45 -16.05
C PHE A 148 -1.98 -13.69 -15.14
N HIS A 149 -2.82 -14.72 -15.32
CA HIS A 149 -2.65 -15.99 -14.60
C HIS A 149 -1.29 -16.64 -14.87
N GLY A 150 -0.85 -16.67 -16.14
CA GLY A 150 0.45 -17.20 -16.53
C GLY A 150 1.62 -16.39 -15.97
N ASP A 151 1.48 -15.09 -15.89
CA ASP A 151 2.49 -14.21 -15.27
C ASP A 151 2.60 -14.47 -13.76
N LEU A 152 1.46 -14.69 -13.07
CA LEU A 152 1.46 -15.11 -11.67
C LEU A 152 2.13 -16.47 -11.46
N GLU A 153 1.92 -17.44 -12.36
CA GLU A 153 2.59 -18.76 -12.31
C GLU A 153 4.12 -18.66 -12.42
N SER A 154 4.61 -17.63 -13.08
CA SER A 154 6.04 -17.40 -13.28
C SER A 154 6.67 -16.52 -12.20
N ASN A 155 5.87 -15.91 -11.32
CA ASN A 155 6.33 -15.01 -10.27
C ASN A 155 6.63 -15.78 -8.98
N HIS A 156 7.91 -15.87 -8.62
CA HIS A 156 8.39 -16.61 -7.44
C HIS A 156 7.98 -16.00 -6.08
N ASN A 157 7.51 -14.76 -6.06
CA ASN A 157 6.97 -14.15 -4.82
C ASN A 157 5.50 -14.51 -4.57
N VAL A 158 4.82 -15.08 -5.56
CA VAL A 158 3.44 -15.54 -5.40
C VAL A 158 3.44 -16.92 -4.76
N VAL A 159 2.67 -17.08 -3.70
CA VAL A 159 2.54 -18.35 -2.98
C VAL A 159 2.07 -19.47 -3.91
N GLY A 160 2.72 -20.63 -3.84
CA GLY A 160 2.35 -21.83 -4.60
C GLY A 160 2.98 -21.95 -5.98
N THR A 161 3.94 -21.08 -6.34
CA THR A 161 4.62 -21.12 -7.65
C THR A 161 5.91 -21.93 -7.67
N ASP A 162 6.46 -22.29 -6.52
CA ASP A 162 7.76 -23.01 -6.39
C ASP A 162 7.72 -24.50 -6.74
N GLY A 163 6.58 -25.01 -7.14
CA GLY A 163 6.37 -26.43 -7.41
C GLY A 163 6.70 -26.86 -8.85
N THR A 164 6.75 -28.19 -9.05
CA THR A 164 6.85 -28.80 -10.40
C THR A 164 5.60 -28.48 -11.24
N PHE A 165 4.48 -28.25 -10.59
CA PHE A 165 3.22 -27.81 -11.18
C PHE A 165 2.80 -26.53 -10.47
N PRO A 166 3.27 -25.36 -10.92
CA PRO A 166 2.95 -24.09 -10.29
C PRO A 166 1.44 -23.86 -10.28
N SER A 167 0.92 -23.49 -9.14
CA SER A 167 -0.48 -23.13 -8.95
C SER A 167 -0.53 -21.89 -8.08
N PRO A 168 -0.56 -20.69 -8.67
CA PRO A 168 -0.51 -19.46 -7.91
C PRO A 168 -1.72 -19.36 -6.98
N SER A 169 -1.46 -19.02 -5.73
CA SER A 169 -2.50 -18.87 -4.71
C SER A 169 -3.12 -17.48 -4.77
N TYR A 170 -4.21 -17.37 -5.51
CA TYR A 170 -5.00 -16.14 -5.57
C TYR A 170 -6.48 -16.43 -5.79
N GLU A 171 -7.30 -15.45 -5.47
CA GLU A 171 -8.72 -15.44 -5.79
C GLU A 171 -8.98 -14.30 -6.78
N GLY A 172 -9.68 -14.61 -7.86
CA GLY A 172 -9.96 -13.63 -8.91
C GLY A 172 -10.91 -14.15 -9.98
N PRO A 173 -11.31 -13.29 -10.92
CA PRO A 173 -12.30 -13.61 -11.95
C PRO A 173 -11.95 -14.85 -12.75
N TYR A 174 -10.67 -15.00 -13.13
CA TYR A 174 -10.20 -16.14 -13.91
C TYR A 174 -10.31 -17.46 -13.17
N VAL A 175 -9.90 -17.49 -11.89
CA VAL A 175 -9.97 -18.68 -11.04
C VAL A 175 -11.43 -19.10 -10.83
N ILE A 176 -12.31 -18.12 -10.62
CA ILE A 176 -13.75 -18.36 -10.46
C ILE A 176 -14.35 -19.03 -11.70
N LEU A 177 -14.03 -18.51 -12.89
CA LEU A 177 -14.48 -19.12 -14.15
C LEU A 177 -13.94 -20.53 -14.34
N ARG A 178 -12.64 -20.73 -14.12
CA ARG A 178 -11.99 -22.03 -14.23
C ARG A 178 -12.63 -23.06 -13.30
N ASP A 179 -12.79 -22.70 -12.04
CA ASP A 179 -13.37 -23.61 -11.04
C ASP A 179 -14.85 -23.94 -11.34
N ALA A 180 -15.61 -22.95 -11.84
CA ALA A 180 -16.99 -23.15 -12.23
C ALA A 180 -17.12 -24.16 -13.38
N ILE A 181 -16.27 -24.04 -14.40
CA ILE A 181 -16.28 -24.96 -15.56
C ILE A 181 -15.82 -26.35 -15.15
N LEU A 182 -14.77 -26.46 -14.34
CA LEU A 182 -14.26 -27.75 -13.84
C LEU A 182 -15.28 -28.48 -12.99
N ARG A 183 -16.10 -27.73 -12.24
CA ARG A 183 -17.12 -28.31 -11.36
C ARG A 183 -18.41 -28.65 -12.09
N ASP A 184 -18.78 -27.86 -13.10
CA ASP A 184 -19.98 -28.05 -13.92
C ASP A 184 -19.67 -27.72 -15.38
N SER A 185 -19.42 -28.76 -16.18
CA SER A 185 -19.15 -28.61 -17.60
C SER A 185 -20.34 -28.03 -18.37
N SER A 186 -21.57 -28.15 -17.86
CA SER A 186 -22.76 -27.55 -18.50
C SER A 186 -22.74 -26.02 -18.36
N PHE A 187 -22.12 -25.47 -17.32
CA PHE A 187 -21.85 -24.04 -17.21
C PHE A 187 -20.91 -23.58 -18.33
N GLY A 188 -19.80 -24.29 -18.55
CA GLY A 188 -18.86 -24.01 -19.64
C GLY A 188 -19.57 -24.05 -21.01
N ASP A 189 -20.34 -25.10 -21.27
CA ASP A 189 -21.10 -25.27 -22.51
C ASP A 189 -22.09 -24.13 -22.77
N SER A 190 -22.77 -23.66 -21.73
CA SER A 190 -23.77 -22.57 -21.83
C SER A 190 -23.17 -21.19 -22.10
N HIS A 191 -21.89 -21.01 -21.78
CA HIS A 191 -21.16 -19.74 -21.94
C HIS A 191 -20.05 -19.82 -23.00
N ASN A 192 -20.00 -20.89 -23.78
CA ASN A 192 -18.99 -21.11 -24.81
C ASN A 192 -17.56 -21.14 -24.28
N LEU A 193 -17.35 -21.74 -23.08
CA LEU A 193 -16.08 -21.83 -22.39
C LEU A 193 -15.70 -23.29 -22.12
N GLU A 194 -14.40 -23.60 -22.16
CA GLU A 194 -13.86 -24.89 -21.76
C GLU A 194 -12.52 -24.74 -21.02
N VAL A 195 -12.19 -25.71 -20.19
CA VAL A 195 -10.87 -25.84 -19.57
C VAL A 195 -10.10 -26.90 -20.36
N PHE A 196 -8.95 -26.51 -20.89
CA PHE A 196 -8.10 -27.39 -21.67
C PHE A 196 -7.16 -28.23 -20.78
N GLN A 197 -6.37 -29.12 -21.41
CA GLN A 197 -5.45 -30.03 -20.70
C GLN A 197 -4.32 -29.31 -19.95
N ASP A 198 -3.98 -28.09 -20.35
CA ASP A 198 -3.03 -27.21 -19.67
C ASP A 198 -3.64 -26.50 -18.44
N GLY A 199 -4.92 -26.72 -18.16
CA GLY A 199 -5.63 -26.04 -17.08
C GLY A 199 -6.14 -24.65 -17.42
N GLY A 200 -5.86 -24.17 -18.63
CA GLY A 200 -6.29 -22.85 -19.12
C GLY A 200 -7.76 -22.83 -19.53
N VAL A 201 -8.40 -21.68 -19.36
CA VAL A 201 -9.76 -21.41 -19.84
C VAL A 201 -9.70 -20.86 -21.26
N TYR A 202 -10.47 -21.45 -22.15
CA TYR A 202 -10.52 -21.10 -23.57
C TYR A 202 -11.96 -20.98 -24.05
N VAL A 203 -12.12 -20.27 -25.17
CA VAL A 203 -13.39 -20.27 -25.91
C VAL A 203 -13.52 -21.62 -26.64
N LYS A 204 -14.65 -22.29 -26.47
CA LYS A 204 -14.92 -23.61 -27.05
C LYS A 204 -15.14 -23.55 -28.56
N ASP A 205 -15.89 -22.58 -29.05
CA ASP A 205 -16.17 -22.36 -30.47
C ASP A 205 -15.98 -20.87 -30.81
N TYR A 206 -14.94 -20.58 -31.60
CA TYR A 206 -14.60 -19.21 -32.03
C TYR A 206 -15.62 -18.60 -33.03
N ASN A 207 -16.59 -19.37 -33.51
CA ASN A 207 -17.67 -18.85 -34.33
C ASN A 207 -18.87 -18.38 -33.50
N GLN A 208 -18.83 -18.54 -32.20
CA GLN A 208 -19.85 -18.09 -31.25
C GLN A 208 -19.26 -17.03 -30.33
N ASP A 209 -20.10 -16.05 -29.98
CA ASP A 209 -19.71 -14.99 -29.07
C ASP A 209 -19.39 -15.56 -27.67
N CYS A 210 -18.29 -15.09 -27.10
CA CYS A 210 -17.95 -15.30 -25.68
C CYS A 210 -18.47 -14.08 -24.90
N ASN A 211 -19.33 -14.31 -23.92
CA ASN A 211 -19.87 -13.23 -23.08
C ASN A 211 -19.60 -13.53 -21.60
N LEU A 212 -18.46 -13.02 -21.12
CA LEU A 212 -18.04 -13.20 -19.74
C LEU A 212 -18.96 -12.46 -18.75
N SER A 213 -19.58 -11.34 -19.14
CA SER A 213 -20.57 -10.66 -18.31
C SER A 213 -21.75 -11.56 -17.99
N ALA A 214 -22.24 -12.31 -18.97
CA ALA A 214 -23.33 -13.27 -18.77
C ALA A 214 -22.89 -14.44 -17.87
N ALA A 215 -21.65 -14.92 -18.01
CA ALA A 215 -21.07 -15.96 -17.16
C ALA A 215 -20.99 -15.50 -15.69
N PHE A 216 -20.41 -14.32 -15.45
CA PHE A 216 -20.33 -13.76 -14.07
C PHE A 216 -21.70 -13.43 -13.50
N MET A 217 -22.64 -12.93 -14.31
CA MET A 217 -24.01 -12.69 -13.86
C MET A 217 -24.69 -14.00 -13.44
N SER A 218 -24.53 -15.07 -14.22
CA SER A 218 -25.05 -16.40 -13.87
C SER A 218 -24.50 -16.92 -12.54
N LEU A 219 -23.18 -16.80 -12.33
CA LEU A 219 -22.52 -17.19 -11.09
C LEU A 219 -22.93 -16.28 -9.91
N SER A 220 -23.12 -14.98 -10.13
CA SER A 220 -23.52 -14.04 -9.07
C SER A 220 -24.91 -14.32 -8.49
N GLN A 221 -25.74 -15.06 -9.21
CA GLN A 221 -27.07 -15.49 -8.80
C GLN A 221 -27.07 -16.92 -8.22
N ASN A 222 -25.93 -17.61 -8.30
CA ASN A 222 -25.81 -19.01 -7.86
C ASN A 222 -25.35 -19.08 -6.40
N ASN A 223 -26.27 -19.43 -5.51
CA ASN A 223 -26.02 -19.57 -4.06
C ASN A 223 -25.54 -20.98 -3.64
N THR A 224 -25.19 -21.86 -4.58
CA THR A 224 -24.60 -23.15 -4.21
C THR A 224 -23.18 -22.97 -3.70
N ILE A 225 -22.77 -23.83 -2.77
CA ILE A 225 -21.43 -23.77 -2.19
C ILE A 225 -20.39 -24.05 -3.29
N ALA A 226 -19.53 -23.07 -3.51
CA ALA A 226 -18.41 -23.13 -4.45
C ALA A 226 -17.18 -23.77 -3.81
N ASP A 227 -16.87 -23.40 -2.57
CA ASP A 227 -15.77 -23.95 -1.80
C ASP A 227 -16.30 -24.64 -0.52
N ALA A 228 -16.03 -25.92 -0.40
CA ALA A 228 -16.47 -26.70 0.74
C ALA A 228 -15.71 -26.41 2.05
N LEU A 229 -14.50 -25.82 1.94
CA LEU A 229 -13.66 -25.49 3.10
C LEU A 229 -14.06 -24.15 3.71
N SER A 230 -14.23 -23.12 2.90
CA SER A 230 -14.68 -21.80 3.36
C SER A 230 -16.19 -21.71 3.57
N GLY A 231 -16.96 -22.57 2.87
CA GLY A 231 -18.42 -22.52 2.83
C GLY A 231 -18.96 -21.41 1.93
N GLU A 232 -18.11 -20.74 1.15
CA GLU A 232 -18.51 -19.67 0.25
C GLU A 232 -19.31 -20.18 -0.94
N SER A 233 -20.32 -19.40 -1.32
CA SER A 233 -21.12 -19.65 -2.53
C SER A 233 -20.45 -19.04 -3.76
N TRP A 234 -20.88 -19.46 -4.97
CA TRP A 234 -20.48 -18.80 -6.22
C TRP A 234 -20.83 -17.32 -6.21
N SER A 235 -22.01 -16.99 -5.70
CA SER A 235 -22.46 -15.59 -5.57
C SER A 235 -21.51 -14.75 -4.70
N ASP A 236 -21.00 -15.31 -3.60
CA ASP A 236 -20.09 -14.59 -2.70
C ASP A 236 -18.72 -14.40 -3.36
N ARG A 237 -18.14 -15.44 -3.97
CA ARG A 237 -16.87 -15.35 -4.70
C ARG A 237 -16.93 -14.29 -5.81
N VAL A 238 -18.01 -14.31 -6.64
CA VAL A 238 -18.17 -13.31 -7.71
C VAL A 238 -18.27 -11.91 -7.13
N LYS A 239 -19.06 -11.67 -6.07
CA LYS A 239 -19.20 -10.34 -5.45
C LYS A 239 -17.88 -9.81 -4.87
N HIS A 240 -16.98 -10.70 -4.44
CA HIS A 240 -15.66 -10.29 -3.94
C HIS A 240 -14.69 -9.91 -5.06
N SER A 241 -14.85 -10.48 -6.26
CA SER A 241 -13.86 -10.35 -7.35
C SER A 241 -14.36 -9.60 -8.57
N VAL A 242 -15.68 -9.48 -8.78
CA VAL A 242 -16.27 -8.86 -9.97
C VAL A 242 -17.34 -7.85 -9.57
N TYR A 243 -17.13 -6.60 -9.95
CA TYR A 243 -18.13 -5.55 -9.77
C TYR A 243 -19.01 -5.45 -11.00
N LEU A 244 -20.30 -5.79 -10.83
CA LEU A 244 -21.30 -5.81 -11.90
C LEU A 244 -22.31 -4.68 -11.69
N VAL A 245 -22.58 -3.91 -12.74
CA VAL A 245 -23.65 -2.90 -12.79
C VAL A 245 -24.51 -3.17 -14.04
N ASP A 246 -25.79 -3.35 -13.84
CA ASP A 246 -26.76 -3.64 -14.91
C ASP A 246 -26.35 -4.83 -15.82
N GLY A 247 -25.69 -5.83 -15.22
CA GLY A 247 -25.23 -7.03 -15.90
C GLY A 247 -23.95 -6.86 -16.71
N LYS A 248 -23.27 -5.72 -16.60
CA LYS A 248 -21.98 -5.44 -17.22
C LYS A 248 -20.86 -5.41 -16.18
N VAL A 249 -19.67 -5.83 -16.59
CA VAL A 249 -18.48 -5.77 -15.76
C VAL A 249 -17.95 -4.35 -15.71
N VAL A 250 -17.82 -3.79 -14.51
CA VAL A 250 -17.23 -2.46 -14.29
C VAL A 250 -15.79 -2.59 -13.87
N ASN A 251 -15.51 -3.38 -12.84
CA ASN A 251 -14.16 -3.59 -12.31
C ASN A 251 -13.95 -5.06 -11.95
N LEU A 252 -12.70 -5.49 -12.02
CA LEU A 252 -12.28 -6.82 -11.59
C LEU A 252 -11.22 -6.68 -10.50
N ARG A 253 -11.28 -7.55 -9.48
CA ARG A 253 -10.32 -7.58 -8.38
C ARG A 253 -9.71 -8.95 -8.26
N ASN A 254 -8.40 -9.00 -8.19
CA ASN A 254 -7.63 -10.17 -7.83
C ASN A 254 -7.04 -9.99 -6.44
N GLU A 255 -7.15 -11.00 -5.61
CA GLU A 255 -6.57 -11.06 -4.27
C GLU A 255 -5.48 -12.14 -4.27
N ILE A 256 -4.22 -11.69 -4.24
CA ILE A 256 -3.05 -12.54 -4.46
C ILE A 256 -2.30 -12.70 -3.15
N ARG A 257 -1.94 -13.93 -2.80
CA ARG A 257 -1.09 -14.22 -1.66
C ARG A 257 0.37 -14.20 -2.09
N VAL A 258 1.15 -13.36 -1.41
CA VAL A 258 2.57 -13.18 -1.70
C VAL A 258 3.41 -13.44 -0.45
N GLU A 259 4.61 -13.95 -0.66
CA GLU A 259 5.60 -14.13 0.39
C GLU A 259 6.35 -12.82 0.59
N ALA A 260 6.06 -12.14 1.71
CA ALA A 260 6.76 -10.91 2.09
C ALA A 260 6.68 -10.75 3.61
N THR A 261 7.80 -10.97 4.28
CA THR A 261 7.89 -10.89 5.74
C THR A 261 8.21 -9.48 6.23
N THR A 262 8.97 -8.74 5.45
CA THR A 262 9.41 -7.38 5.76
C THR A 262 8.68 -6.32 4.90
N SER A 263 8.76 -5.07 5.31
CA SER A 263 8.25 -3.93 4.55
C SER A 263 9.01 -3.75 3.22
N ALA A 264 10.34 -3.93 3.26
CA ALA A 264 11.19 -3.82 2.07
C ALA A 264 10.86 -4.90 1.02
N GLU A 265 10.59 -6.14 1.45
CA GLU A 265 10.12 -7.20 0.56
C GLU A 265 8.74 -6.89 -0.03
N SER A 266 7.86 -6.28 0.77
CA SER A 266 6.55 -5.84 0.28
C SER A 266 6.66 -4.79 -0.83
N ASP A 267 7.55 -3.80 -0.66
CA ASP A 267 7.78 -2.76 -1.66
C ASP A 267 8.40 -3.35 -2.93
N GLN A 268 9.29 -4.34 -2.79
CA GLN A 268 9.85 -5.06 -3.93
C GLN A 268 8.75 -5.81 -4.68
N VAL A 269 7.87 -6.53 -3.98
CA VAL A 269 6.73 -7.24 -4.58
C VAL A 269 5.81 -6.27 -5.32
N VAL A 270 5.46 -5.12 -4.71
CA VAL A 270 4.65 -4.10 -5.39
C VAL A 270 5.31 -3.62 -6.68
N THR A 271 6.62 -3.32 -6.63
CA THR A 271 7.36 -2.89 -7.82
C THR A 271 7.40 -3.98 -8.91
N GLU A 272 7.51 -5.26 -8.54
CA GLU A 272 7.45 -6.37 -9.49
C GLU A 272 6.07 -6.51 -10.13
N PHE A 273 4.99 -6.32 -9.35
CA PHE A 273 3.62 -6.32 -9.88
C PHE A 273 3.37 -5.12 -10.80
N GLU A 274 3.85 -3.93 -10.45
CA GLU A 274 3.79 -2.76 -11.34
C GLU A 274 4.51 -3.02 -12.67
N ASN A 275 5.70 -3.61 -12.63
CA ASN A 275 6.44 -4.00 -13.84
C ASN A 275 5.74 -5.09 -14.66
N MET A 276 5.08 -6.06 -14.00
CA MET A 276 4.35 -7.15 -14.64
C MET A 276 3.08 -6.64 -15.34
N LEU A 277 2.38 -5.71 -14.74
CA LEU A 277 1.16 -5.11 -15.30
C LEU A 277 1.47 -4.14 -16.45
N GLY A 278 2.73 -3.71 -16.60
CA GLY A 278 3.20 -2.84 -17.65
C GLY A 278 2.97 -1.35 -17.37
N ASP A 279 3.73 -0.51 -18.10
CA ASP A 279 3.50 0.93 -18.13
C ASP A 279 2.16 1.22 -18.85
N GLU A 280 1.55 2.35 -18.52
CA GLU A 280 0.22 2.84 -18.94
C GLU A 280 -0.08 2.85 -20.46
N ASP A 281 0.87 2.40 -21.30
CA ASP A 281 0.79 2.37 -22.77
C ASP A 281 0.42 1.00 -23.37
N SER A 282 0.12 -0.03 -22.58
CA SER A 282 -0.32 -1.30 -23.13
C SER A 282 -1.76 -1.17 -23.65
N SER A 283 -1.93 -1.31 -24.97
CA SER A 283 -3.20 -1.27 -25.71
C SER A 283 -4.09 -2.49 -25.42
N GLY A 284 -4.32 -2.81 -24.16
CA GLY A 284 -5.21 -3.88 -23.69
C GLY A 284 -6.59 -3.36 -23.32
N THR A 285 -7.51 -4.29 -23.10
CA THR A 285 -8.88 -4.02 -22.62
C THR A 285 -8.90 -3.62 -21.13
N LEU A 286 -7.81 -3.93 -20.41
CA LEU A 286 -7.64 -3.70 -18.98
C LEU A 286 -6.53 -2.68 -18.71
N ARG A 287 -6.71 -1.90 -17.65
CA ARG A 287 -5.77 -0.94 -17.10
C ARG A 287 -5.49 -1.26 -15.63
#